data_26bca618fea5310be0c056ad1dfe46eb
#
_entry.id   26bca618fea5310be0c056ad1dfe46eb
#
_cell.length_a   1.000
_cell.length_b   1.000
_cell.length_c   1.000
_cell.angle_alpha   90.00
_cell.angle_beta   90.00
_cell.angle_gamma   90.00
#
_symmetry.space_group_name_H-M   'P 1'
#
loop_
_entity.id
_entity.type
_entity.pdbx_description
1 polymer ?
#
loop_
_entity_poly.entity_id
_entity_poly.type
_entity_poly.pdbx_seq_one_letter_code
_entity_poly.pdbx_strand_id
1 'polypeptide(L)'
;IVTNVLNNDMDDITSAEASSGITIYHAYYYKNTNASLTYISPKFYIQTNTATNETESYIGLPPEAKNVSVQRLSAETGSGSANPPVDPPTNVTFSAPGNYAAGIALGSLNSTDYRGIWVKYVVDASASAVLDSYTLGIQGDSNP
;
A
#
# COMPACT_ATOMS: atom_id res chain seq x y z
N ILE A 1 12.62 3.53 3.39
CA ILE A 1 12.36 4.70 2.52
C ILE A 1 13.33 5.80 2.89
N VAL A 2 14.10 6.30 1.94
CA VAL A 2 14.99 7.45 2.11
C VAL A 2 14.20 8.71 1.70
N THR A 3 14.03 9.64 2.62
CA THR A 3 13.27 10.87 2.38
C THR A 3 13.92 11.71 1.28
N ASN A 4 13.12 12.31 0.41
CA ASN A 4 13.54 13.18 -0.71
C ASN A 4 14.27 12.48 -1.88
N VAL A 5 14.09 11.19 -2.04
CA VAL A 5 14.51 10.48 -3.26
C VAL A 5 13.26 10.08 -4.03
N LEU A 6 13.20 10.44 -5.31
CA LEU A 6 12.13 9.99 -6.20
C LEU A 6 12.23 8.48 -6.41
N ASN A 7 11.10 7.83 -6.60
CA ASN A 7 10.98 6.38 -6.86
C ASN A 7 11.66 5.48 -5.80
N ASN A 8 11.66 5.94 -4.57
CA ASN A 8 12.32 5.24 -3.46
C ASN A 8 11.38 4.22 -2.79
N ASP A 9 10.12 4.22 -3.13
CA ASP A 9 9.10 3.36 -2.56
C ASP A 9 8.67 2.24 -3.50
N MET A 10 8.54 2.57 -4.77
CA MET A 10 8.32 1.62 -5.87
C MET A 10 9.36 1.87 -6.95
N ASP A 11 9.81 0.81 -7.62
CA ASP A 11 10.73 0.92 -8.75
C ASP A 11 10.04 1.60 -9.94
N ASP A 12 10.86 2.17 -10.82
CA ASP A 12 10.40 2.66 -12.12
C ASP A 12 9.83 1.52 -12.95
N ILE A 13 8.71 1.75 -13.57
CA ILE A 13 8.13 0.82 -14.54
C ILE A 13 8.93 0.92 -15.85
N THR A 14 9.54 -0.17 -16.24
CA THR A 14 10.30 -0.26 -17.49
C THR A 14 9.36 -0.27 -18.70
N SER A 15 9.88 0.08 -19.88
CA SER A 15 9.08 0.03 -21.14
C SER A 15 8.56 -1.37 -21.46
N ALA A 16 9.28 -2.42 -21.07
CA ALA A 16 8.85 -3.80 -21.24
C ALA A 16 7.68 -4.15 -20.33
N GLU A 17 7.72 -3.71 -19.07
CA GLU A 17 6.65 -3.90 -18.10
C GLU A 17 5.40 -3.10 -18.48
N ALA A 18 5.55 -1.85 -18.89
CA ALA A 18 4.43 -1.05 -19.42
C ALA A 18 3.81 -1.68 -20.68
N SER A 19 4.62 -2.29 -21.56
CA SER A 19 4.12 -2.97 -22.74
C SER A 19 3.31 -4.22 -22.43
N SER A 20 3.71 -4.99 -21.43
CA SER A 20 3.08 -6.26 -21.05
C SER A 20 2.02 -6.12 -19.96
N GLY A 21 1.99 -5.00 -19.27
CA GLY A 21 1.26 -4.82 -18.02
C GLY A 21 1.99 -5.47 -16.83
N ILE A 22 1.86 -4.87 -15.65
CA ILE A 22 2.47 -5.39 -14.43
C ILE A 22 1.59 -5.09 -13.21
N THR A 23 1.67 -5.97 -12.23
CA THR A 23 1.10 -5.73 -10.89
C THR A 23 2.20 -5.82 -9.86
N ILE A 24 2.30 -4.80 -9.01
CA ILE A 24 3.29 -4.69 -7.95
C ILE A 24 2.58 -4.69 -6.59
N TYR A 25 3.20 -5.33 -5.61
CA TYR A 25 2.69 -5.40 -4.23
C TYR A 25 3.72 -4.84 -3.27
N HIS A 26 3.28 -3.90 -2.41
CA HIS A 26 4.09 -3.33 -1.33
C HIS A 26 3.38 -3.42 0.01
N ALA A 27 4.14 -3.71 1.06
CA ALA A 27 3.65 -3.70 2.42
C ALA A 27 4.07 -2.44 3.15
N TYR A 28 3.11 -1.76 3.75
CA TYR A 28 3.34 -0.62 4.62
C TYR A 28 2.93 -0.94 6.04
N TYR A 29 3.53 -0.25 7.01
CA TYR A 29 3.14 -0.35 8.40
C TYR A 29 2.71 1.02 8.92
N TYR A 30 1.51 1.06 9.44
CA TYR A 30 1.08 2.18 10.25
C TYR A 30 1.34 1.88 11.73
N LYS A 31 2.07 2.74 12.40
CA LYS A 31 2.42 2.62 13.81
C LYS A 31 1.89 3.81 14.59
N ASN A 32 1.22 3.55 15.71
CA ASN A 32 0.90 4.61 16.67
C ASN A 32 2.16 4.95 17.49
N THR A 33 2.75 6.09 17.20
CA THR A 33 3.96 6.59 17.89
C THR A 33 3.64 7.48 19.08
N ASN A 34 2.38 7.74 19.37
CA ASN A 34 1.98 8.51 20.54
C ASN A 34 2.24 7.70 21.82
N ALA A 35 2.82 8.33 22.84
CA ALA A 35 3.24 7.63 24.06
C ALA A 35 2.07 7.27 25.00
N SER A 36 0.92 7.97 24.90
CA SER A 36 -0.17 7.83 25.86
C SER A 36 -1.55 7.64 25.23
N LEU A 37 -1.75 8.05 23.98
CA LEU A 37 -3.06 7.98 23.35
C LEU A 37 -3.25 6.69 22.57
N THR A 38 -4.46 6.14 22.65
CA THR A 38 -4.93 5.08 21.75
C THR A 38 -5.52 5.71 20.49
N TYR A 39 -5.11 5.23 19.33
CA TYR A 39 -5.74 5.59 18.07
C TYR A 39 -6.94 4.65 17.84
N ILE A 40 -8.14 5.23 17.95
CA ILE A 40 -9.39 4.46 18.00
C ILE A 40 -9.93 4.27 16.59
N SER A 41 -10.19 3.00 16.26
CA SER A 41 -10.86 2.60 15.01
C SER A 41 -10.31 3.27 13.75
N PRO A 42 -8.97 3.37 13.57
CA PRO A 42 -8.41 3.97 12.39
C PRO A 42 -8.82 3.16 11.15
N LYS A 43 -9.12 3.91 10.08
CA LYS A 43 -9.39 3.33 8.77
C LYS A 43 -8.39 3.85 7.75
N PHE A 44 -7.98 2.97 6.85
CA PHE A 44 -7.08 3.24 5.76
C PHE A 44 -7.84 3.31 4.44
N TYR A 45 -7.53 4.27 3.58
CA TYR A 45 -8.22 4.49 2.32
C TYR A 45 -7.31 5.17 1.29
N ILE A 46 -7.69 5.14 0.04
CA ILE A 46 -6.99 5.84 -1.04
C ILE A 46 -7.66 7.22 -1.19
N GLN A 47 -7.02 8.25 -0.68
CA GLN A 47 -7.57 9.62 -0.73
C GLN A 47 -7.63 10.13 -2.17
N THR A 48 -6.62 9.86 -2.95
CA THR A 48 -6.56 10.15 -4.38
C THR A 48 -5.95 8.94 -5.07
N ASN A 49 -6.64 8.36 -6.04
CA ASN A 49 -6.09 7.31 -6.88
C ASN A 49 -5.33 7.92 -8.06
N THR A 50 -4.70 7.09 -8.85
CA THR A 50 -3.97 7.47 -10.05
C THR A 50 -4.87 8.28 -11.00
N ALA A 51 -4.28 9.22 -11.72
CA ALA A 51 -5.02 10.14 -12.58
C ALA A 51 -5.38 9.54 -13.94
N THR A 52 -4.63 8.53 -14.39
CA THR A 52 -4.85 7.85 -15.67
C THR A 52 -5.69 6.60 -15.49
N ASN A 53 -6.35 6.16 -16.56
CA ASN A 53 -7.05 4.87 -16.58
C ASN A 53 -6.10 3.68 -16.86
N GLU A 54 -4.82 3.96 -17.06
CA GLU A 54 -3.79 2.97 -17.40
C GLU A 54 -3.10 2.39 -16.17
N THR A 55 -3.31 3.05 -15.00
CA THR A 55 -2.78 2.62 -13.73
C THR A 55 -3.84 2.71 -12.64
N GLU A 56 -3.78 1.84 -11.65
CA GLU A 56 -4.72 1.86 -10.53
C GLU A 56 -4.12 1.30 -9.26
N SER A 57 -4.44 1.93 -8.13
CA SER A 57 -4.00 1.49 -6.80
C SER A 57 -5.14 0.87 -6.01
N TYR A 58 -4.82 -0.18 -5.28
CA TYR A 58 -5.72 -0.87 -4.38
C TYR A 58 -5.04 -1.08 -3.03
N ILE A 59 -5.81 -1.20 -1.99
CA ILE A 59 -5.33 -1.55 -0.66
C ILE A 59 -6.00 -2.81 -0.13
N GLY A 60 -5.28 -3.55 0.72
CA GLY A 60 -5.79 -4.77 1.33
C GLY A 60 -5.26 -4.97 2.74
N LEU A 61 -6.13 -5.45 3.64
CA LEU A 61 -5.72 -5.79 5.00
C LEU A 61 -5.14 -7.21 5.02
N PRO A 62 -3.91 -7.38 5.51
CA PRO A 62 -3.33 -8.70 5.68
C PRO A 62 -4.03 -9.50 6.79
N PRO A 63 -4.03 -10.84 6.72
CA PRO A 63 -4.62 -11.68 7.74
C PRO A 63 -3.88 -11.62 9.09
N GLU A 64 -2.61 -11.24 9.07
CA GLU A 64 -1.79 -11.12 10.28
C GLU A 64 -2.37 -10.10 11.24
N ALA A 65 -2.31 -10.39 12.52
CA ALA A 65 -2.78 -9.52 13.58
C ALA A 65 -1.92 -8.24 13.70
N LYS A 66 -2.38 -7.26 14.48
CA LYS A 66 -1.54 -6.14 14.88
C LYS A 66 -0.29 -6.63 15.62
N ASN A 67 0.80 -5.90 15.49
CA ASN A 67 2.12 -6.22 16.06
C ASN A 67 2.76 -7.49 15.48
N VAL A 68 2.24 -7.97 14.35
CA VAL A 68 2.82 -9.09 13.60
C VAL A 68 3.27 -8.59 12.24
N SER A 69 4.44 -9.02 11.80
CA SER A 69 4.94 -8.72 10.46
C SER A 69 4.06 -9.39 9.41
N VAL A 70 3.77 -8.68 8.34
CA VAL A 70 3.04 -9.25 7.21
C VAL A 70 3.86 -10.33 6.49
N GLN A 71 3.20 -11.15 5.71
CA GLN A 71 3.82 -12.14 4.84
C GLN A 71 4.97 -11.50 4.04
N ARG A 72 6.10 -12.19 3.97
CA ARG A 72 7.19 -11.82 3.06
C ARG A 72 6.93 -12.46 1.71
N LEU A 73 6.87 -11.67 0.65
CA LEU A 73 6.80 -12.17 -0.72
C LEU A 73 8.19 -12.59 -1.18
N SER A 74 8.28 -13.71 -1.91
CA SER A 74 9.57 -14.30 -2.31
C SER A 74 10.35 -13.47 -3.33
N ALA A 75 9.70 -12.52 -3.96
CA ALA A 75 10.24 -11.61 -4.95
C ALA A 75 9.81 -10.18 -4.68
N GLU A 76 9.96 -9.70 -3.43
CA GLU A 76 10.06 -8.26 -3.21
C GLU A 76 11.37 -7.80 -3.83
N THR A 77 11.30 -7.39 -5.07
CA THR A 77 12.44 -6.93 -5.79
C THR A 77 12.65 -5.47 -5.47
N GLY A 78 13.69 -5.22 -4.73
CA GLY A 78 14.33 -3.93 -4.79
C GLY A 78 14.86 -3.68 -6.20
N SER A 79 15.07 -2.41 -6.49
CA SER A 79 15.64 -1.86 -7.71
C SER A 79 16.51 -2.83 -8.51
N GLY A 80 16.10 -3.08 -9.73
CA GLY A 80 16.91 -3.78 -10.73
C GLY A 80 16.68 -5.28 -10.88
N SER A 81 15.67 -5.86 -10.22
CA SER A 81 15.29 -7.24 -10.51
C SER A 81 14.26 -7.29 -11.65
N ALA A 82 14.52 -8.14 -12.62
CA ALA A 82 13.64 -8.35 -13.76
C ALA A 82 12.32 -9.09 -13.45
N ASN A 83 12.08 -9.39 -12.18
CA ASN A 83 10.87 -10.09 -11.73
C ASN A 83 10.31 -9.41 -10.49
N PRO A 84 9.36 -8.49 -10.62
CA PRO A 84 8.54 -8.05 -9.50
C PRO A 84 7.78 -9.23 -8.91
N PRO A 85 7.34 -9.16 -7.63
CA PRO A 85 6.51 -10.21 -7.05
C PRO A 85 5.23 -10.35 -7.86
N VAL A 86 5.21 -11.40 -8.66
CA VAL A 86 4.03 -11.78 -9.48
C VAL A 86 2.98 -12.50 -8.64
N ASP A 87 3.36 -12.96 -7.46
CA ASP A 87 2.45 -13.67 -6.57
C ASP A 87 1.81 -12.70 -5.57
N PRO A 88 0.49 -12.58 -5.57
CA PRO A 88 -0.20 -11.76 -4.59
C PRO A 88 -0.02 -12.32 -3.17
N PRO A 89 -0.06 -11.46 -2.14
CA PRO A 89 -0.07 -11.93 -0.76
C PRO A 89 -1.31 -12.81 -0.51
N THR A 90 -1.10 -13.89 0.26
CA THR A 90 -2.13 -14.89 0.50
C THR A 90 -3.25 -14.35 1.40
N ASN A 91 -4.50 -14.67 1.08
CA ASN A 91 -5.68 -14.29 1.87
C ASN A 91 -5.87 -12.78 2.07
N VAL A 92 -5.44 -11.98 1.11
CA VAL A 92 -5.67 -10.53 1.09
C VAL A 92 -6.71 -10.20 0.03
N THR A 93 -7.79 -9.54 0.44
CA THR A 93 -8.77 -8.97 -0.49
C THR A 93 -8.42 -7.51 -0.74
N PHE A 94 -8.24 -7.15 -2.00
CA PHE A 94 -7.90 -5.79 -2.41
C PHE A 94 -9.15 -5.01 -2.83
N SER A 95 -9.20 -3.74 -2.45
CA SER A 95 -10.23 -2.78 -2.82
C SER A 95 -9.66 -1.37 -2.91
N ALA A 96 -10.39 -0.46 -3.55
CA ALA A 96 -9.99 0.94 -3.70
C ALA A 96 -10.98 1.89 -2.99
N PRO A 97 -11.09 1.84 -1.65
CA PRO A 97 -11.99 2.73 -0.91
C PRO A 97 -11.50 4.18 -0.98
N GLY A 98 -12.26 5.07 -1.60
CA GLY A 98 -11.88 6.46 -1.88
C GLY A 98 -12.07 7.44 -0.73
N ASN A 99 -12.53 7.01 0.44
CA ASN A 99 -12.79 7.88 1.58
C ASN A 99 -12.80 7.12 2.91
N TYR A 100 -12.79 7.86 4.01
CA TYR A 100 -12.82 7.30 5.37
C TYR A 100 -14.02 6.38 5.63
N ALA A 101 -15.21 6.73 5.16
CA ALA A 101 -16.41 5.95 5.46
C ALA A 101 -16.31 4.52 4.90
N ALA A 102 -15.78 4.38 3.68
CA ALA A 102 -15.55 3.11 3.01
C ALA A 102 -14.22 2.45 3.40
N GLY A 103 -13.33 3.14 4.13
CA GLY A 103 -11.98 2.71 4.43
C GLY A 103 -11.88 1.38 5.17
N ILE A 104 -10.77 0.70 5.00
CA ILE A 104 -10.45 -0.57 5.66
C ILE A 104 -10.13 -0.33 7.14
N ALA A 105 -10.87 -0.95 8.04
CA ALA A 105 -10.65 -0.82 9.48
C ALA A 105 -9.39 -1.56 9.92
N LEU A 106 -8.47 -0.87 10.61
CA LEU A 106 -7.25 -1.45 11.14
C LEU A 106 -7.40 -2.01 12.56
N GLY A 107 -8.52 -1.71 13.22
CA GLY A 107 -8.69 -1.93 14.66
C GLY A 107 -7.95 -0.87 15.47
N SER A 108 -8.29 -0.71 16.75
CA SER A 108 -7.65 0.27 17.61
C SER A 108 -6.18 -0.07 17.86
N LEU A 109 -5.32 0.95 17.84
CA LEU A 109 -3.88 0.84 18.03
C LEU A 109 -3.48 1.60 19.30
N ASN A 110 -3.08 0.87 20.34
CA ASN A 110 -2.50 1.46 21.53
C ASN A 110 -1.14 2.10 21.22
N SER A 111 -0.58 2.80 22.20
CA SER A 111 0.80 3.27 22.09
C SER A 111 1.74 2.16 21.60
N THR A 112 2.57 2.46 20.64
CA THR A 112 3.53 1.55 19.99
C THR A 112 2.96 0.43 19.12
N ASP A 113 1.65 0.17 19.15
CA ASP A 113 1.04 -0.82 18.25
C ASP A 113 1.23 -0.41 16.78
N TYR A 114 1.37 -1.42 15.94
CA TYR A 114 1.41 -1.24 14.49
C TYR A 114 0.51 -2.25 13.77
N ARG A 115 0.10 -1.89 12.57
CA ARG A 115 -0.67 -2.73 11.66
C ARG A 115 -0.10 -2.65 10.27
N GLY A 116 0.10 -3.80 9.65
CA GLY A 116 0.46 -3.88 8.24
C GLY A 116 -0.74 -3.60 7.33
N ILE A 117 -0.46 -3.11 6.15
CA ILE A 117 -1.40 -2.99 5.04
C ILE A 117 -0.67 -3.26 3.73
N TRP A 118 -1.34 -3.93 2.80
CA TRP A 118 -0.83 -4.13 1.45
C TRP A 118 -1.35 -3.06 0.50
N VAL A 119 -0.49 -2.58 -0.35
CA VAL A 119 -0.84 -1.81 -1.53
C VAL A 119 -0.54 -2.65 -2.76
N LYS A 120 -1.52 -2.76 -3.63
CA LYS A 120 -1.42 -3.35 -4.96
C LYS A 120 -1.47 -2.22 -5.98
N TYR A 121 -0.47 -2.11 -6.81
CA TYR A 121 -0.41 -1.17 -7.92
C TYR A 121 -0.46 -1.93 -9.24
N VAL A 122 -1.40 -1.57 -10.10
CA VAL A 122 -1.63 -2.21 -11.39
C VAL A 122 -1.24 -1.23 -12.49
N VAL A 123 -0.51 -1.70 -13.46
CA VAL A 123 -0.23 -1.00 -14.72
C VAL A 123 -0.78 -1.86 -15.84
N ASP A 124 -1.66 -1.31 -16.64
CA ASP A 124 -2.28 -2.01 -17.77
C ASP A 124 -1.28 -2.25 -18.90
N ALA A 125 -1.53 -3.27 -19.70
CA ALA A 125 -0.71 -3.53 -20.87
C ALA A 125 -0.82 -2.37 -21.87
N SER A 126 0.30 -1.98 -22.44
CA SER A 126 0.44 -0.84 -23.36
C SER A 126 0.19 0.52 -22.72
N ALA A 127 0.37 0.61 -21.41
CA ALA A 127 0.31 1.89 -20.70
C ALA A 127 1.32 2.90 -21.27
N SER A 128 0.89 4.14 -21.38
CA SER A 128 1.75 5.25 -21.82
C SER A 128 2.78 5.60 -20.74
N ALA A 129 3.91 6.17 -21.14
CA ALA A 129 4.89 6.69 -20.18
C ALA A 129 4.34 7.97 -19.52
N VAL A 130 3.77 7.83 -18.34
CA VAL A 130 3.21 8.91 -17.53
C VAL A 130 3.82 8.92 -16.14
N LEU A 131 3.89 10.10 -15.56
CA LEU A 131 4.17 10.25 -14.13
C LEU A 131 2.84 10.21 -13.39
N ASP A 132 2.54 9.09 -12.77
CA ASP A 132 1.30 8.89 -12.03
C ASP A 132 1.56 8.78 -10.52
N SER A 133 0.58 9.11 -9.71
CA SER A 133 0.70 9.09 -8.25
C SER A 133 -0.63 8.76 -7.59
N TYR A 134 -0.53 8.23 -6.38
CA TYR A 134 -1.69 8.03 -5.51
C TYR A 134 -1.39 8.57 -4.10
N THR A 135 -2.44 8.89 -3.37
CA THR A 135 -2.33 9.37 -1.99
C THR A 135 -3.09 8.43 -1.07
N LEU A 136 -2.41 7.92 -0.08
CA LEU A 136 -2.99 7.09 0.97
C LEU A 136 -3.42 7.96 2.15
N GLY A 137 -4.60 7.70 2.67
CA GLY A 137 -5.14 8.37 3.84
C GLY A 137 -5.36 7.40 5.00
N ILE A 138 -5.08 7.86 6.21
CA ILE A 138 -5.48 7.19 7.43
C ILE A 138 -6.15 8.19 8.36
N GLN A 139 -7.30 7.82 8.91
CA GLN A 139 -8.05 8.66 9.84
C GLN A 139 -8.70 7.80 10.91
N GLY A 140 -8.83 8.34 12.10
CA GLY A 140 -9.48 7.73 13.26
C GLY A 140 -9.55 8.74 14.40
N ASP A 141 -10.14 8.34 15.52
CA ASP A 141 -10.24 9.14 16.73
C ASP A 141 -9.06 8.85 17.68
N SER A 142 -8.84 9.71 18.64
CA SER A 142 -7.89 9.49 19.73
C SER A 142 -8.59 9.55 21.08
N ASN A 143 -8.17 8.69 22.00
CA ASN A 143 -8.64 8.68 23.38
C ASN A 143 -7.43 8.62 24.30
N PRO A 144 -7.39 9.48 25.34
CA PRO A 144 -6.34 9.44 26.37
C PRO A 144 -6.37 8.17 27.19
#